data_0f6a3f00550472ab3d09c9ba90247c04
#
_entry.id   0f6a3f00550472ab3d09c9ba90247c04
#
_cell.length_a   1.000
_cell.length_b   1.000
_cell.length_c   1.000
_cell.angle_alpha   90.00
_cell.angle_beta   90.00
_cell.angle_gamma   90.00
#
_symmetry.space_group_name_H-M   'P 1'
#
loop_
_entity.id
_entity.type
_entity.pdbx_description
1 polymer ?
#
loop_
_entity_poly.entity_id
_entity_poly.type
_entity_poly.pdbx_seq_one_letter_code
_entity_poly.pdbx_strand_id
1 'polypeptide(L)'
;QYLLSEASAGIVGMITNNSYLDGTIHREMRASLLRSYSKIFVCDLHGSAKVPPKAGFNKRDKNVFDIQQGVAVALLVQAPTATSSSVVMHHDCYGEREFKYKVLMDNTVRSLHHERVPASPPNYFLKPKDFTLVEEYQRGWPVGEMFRIVSTGVKFRKDNLLVRNNFSSSDAVQMLKDVRNLSREKLFEKYDFAETDDWKLSEKKHLFKPEQVSDIRCIAYRPFDRR
;
A
#
# COMPACT_ATOMS: atom_id res chain seq x y z
N GLN A 1 -4.92 5.10 20.40
CA GLN A 1 -4.67 6.51 20.80
C GLN A 1 -5.76 7.03 21.75
N TYR A 2 -7.03 6.90 21.39
CA TYR A 2 -8.14 7.44 22.19
C TYR A 2 -8.11 6.98 23.67
N LEU A 3 -7.90 5.68 23.91
CA LEU A 3 -7.87 5.17 25.30
C LEU A 3 -6.69 5.68 26.13
N LEU A 4 -5.61 6.12 25.50
CA LEU A 4 -4.44 6.67 26.19
C LEU A 4 -4.41 8.20 26.20
N SER A 5 -5.27 8.88 25.42
CA SER A 5 -5.35 10.34 25.44
C SER A 5 -5.80 10.89 26.79
N GLU A 6 -6.56 10.09 27.54
CA GLU A 6 -7.05 10.40 28.89
C GLU A 6 -6.13 9.88 30.01
N ALA A 7 -5.18 8.99 29.68
CA ALA A 7 -4.24 8.43 30.63
C ALA A 7 -2.89 9.15 30.56
N SER A 8 -2.33 9.49 31.73
CA SER A 8 -1.00 10.11 31.82
C SER A 8 0.14 9.16 31.45
N ALA A 9 -0.09 7.84 31.53
CA ALA A 9 0.88 6.79 31.17
C ALA A 9 0.16 5.52 30.70
N GLY A 10 0.80 4.76 29.82
CA GLY A 10 0.25 3.48 29.36
C GLY A 10 1.12 2.77 28.35
N ILE A 11 0.78 1.52 28.10
CA ILE A 11 1.42 0.68 27.10
C ILE A 11 0.35 0.07 26.22
N VAL A 12 0.54 0.17 24.89
CA VAL A 12 -0.27 -0.55 23.90
C VAL A 12 0.61 -1.60 23.23
N GLY A 13 0.23 -2.87 23.34
CA GLY A 13 0.82 -3.99 22.61
C GLY A 13 -0.09 -4.42 21.48
N MET A 14 0.46 -4.60 20.27
CA MET A 14 -0.31 -5.09 19.13
C MET A 14 0.53 -5.93 18.19
N ILE A 15 -0.14 -6.88 17.55
CA ILE A 15 0.40 -7.64 16.42
C ILE A 15 -0.33 -7.16 15.18
N THR A 16 0.41 -6.75 14.17
CA THR A 16 -0.16 -6.12 12.98
C THR A 16 0.60 -6.51 11.72
N ASN A 17 0.01 -6.22 10.56
CA ASN A 17 0.74 -6.19 9.30
C ASN A 17 1.90 -5.18 9.40
N ASN A 18 3.09 -5.56 8.92
CA ASN A 18 4.31 -4.75 9.03
C ASN A 18 4.43 -3.64 7.97
N SER A 19 3.49 -3.52 7.03
CA SER A 19 3.58 -2.54 5.93
C SER A 19 3.62 -1.08 6.38
N TYR A 20 3.11 -0.78 7.58
CA TYR A 20 3.14 0.58 8.12
C TYR A 20 4.53 1.02 8.59
N LEU A 21 5.45 0.08 8.81
CA LEU A 21 6.79 0.41 9.30
C LEU A 21 7.57 1.29 8.33
N ASP A 22 7.36 1.10 7.01
CA ASP A 22 8.08 1.86 5.98
C ASP A 22 7.22 2.21 4.74
N GLY A 23 5.97 1.78 4.68
CA GLY A 23 5.06 2.10 3.57
C GLY A 23 4.84 3.61 3.42
N THR A 24 4.91 4.12 2.19
CA THR A 24 4.84 5.57 1.91
C THR A 24 3.51 6.21 2.29
N ILE A 25 2.40 5.48 2.15
CA ILE A 25 1.06 5.95 2.50
C ILE A 25 0.84 6.12 4.01
N HIS A 26 1.69 5.51 4.84
CA HIS A 26 1.54 5.49 6.30
C HIS A 26 2.39 6.56 7.03
N ARG A 27 3.04 7.48 6.31
CA ARG A 27 3.95 8.46 6.92
C ARG A 27 3.28 9.34 7.98
N GLU A 28 2.06 9.82 7.73
CA GLU A 28 1.32 10.65 8.68
C GLU A 28 0.88 9.87 9.92
N MET A 29 0.53 8.59 9.76
CA MET A 29 0.26 7.69 10.88
C MET A 29 1.52 7.53 11.74
N ARG A 30 2.69 7.28 11.14
CA ARG A 30 3.95 7.18 11.88
C ARG A 30 4.31 8.48 12.60
N ALA A 31 4.16 9.63 11.92
CA ALA A 31 4.34 10.93 12.56
C ALA A 31 3.41 11.12 13.77
N SER A 32 2.15 10.68 13.66
CA SER A 32 1.20 10.72 14.78
C SER A 32 1.60 9.80 15.93
N LEU A 33 2.08 8.58 15.64
CA LEU A 33 2.59 7.67 16.67
C LEU A 33 3.78 8.27 17.41
N LEU A 34 4.73 8.88 16.68
CA LEU A 34 5.91 9.52 17.28
C LEU A 34 5.55 10.73 18.16
N ARG A 35 4.46 11.42 17.87
CA ARG A 35 3.94 12.51 18.73
C ARG A 35 3.23 11.99 19.98
N SER A 36 2.60 10.83 19.90
CA SER A 36 1.76 10.29 20.98
C SER A 36 2.50 9.41 21.97
N TYR A 37 3.60 8.79 21.55
CA TYR A 37 4.31 7.81 22.38
C TYR A 37 5.76 8.22 22.60
N SER A 38 6.26 8.04 23.81
CA SER A 38 7.64 8.36 24.19
C SER A 38 8.64 7.31 23.72
N LYS A 39 8.20 6.05 23.63
CA LYS A 39 9.00 4.93 23.12
C LYS A 39 8.16 4.01 22.26
N ILE A 40 8.74 3.55 21.17
CA ILE A 40 8.13 2.58 20.26
C ILE A 40 9.13 1.44 20.08
N PHE A 41 8.76 0.24 20.52
CA PHE A 41 9.53 -0.98 20.27
C PHE A 41 8.84 -1.74 19.14
N VAL A 42 9.60 -2.14 18.14
CA VAL A 42 9.13 -2.93 17.00
C VAL A 42 9.94 -4.21 16.92
N CYS A 43 9.27 -5.35 16.86
CA CYS A 43 9.85 -6.61 16.45
C CYS A 43 9.23 -6.98 15.09
N ASP A 44 9.96 -6.77 14.00
CA ASP A 44 9.51 -7.12 12.65
C ASP A 44 9.76 -8.62 12.43
N LEU A 45 8.68 -9.37 12.39
CA LEU A 45 8.69 -10.82 12.19
C LEU A 45 8.72 -11.21 10.71
N HIS A 46 8.63 -10.25 9.82
CA HIS A 46 8.67 -10.46 8.37
C HIS A 46 7.67 -11.53 7.86
N GLY A 47 8.11 -12.46 7.03
CA GLY A 47 7.29 -13.57 6.51
C GLY A 47 6.35 -13.20 5.39
N SER A 48 6.56 -12.08 4.70
CA SER A 48 5.73 -11.71 3.54
C SER A 48 5.98 -12.63 2.35
N ALA A 49 4.93 -13.23 1.82
CA ALA A 49 5.00 -14.04 0.60
C ALA A 49 5.28 -13.21 -0.68
N LYS A 50 5.13 -11.88 -0.59
CA LYS A 50 5.29 -10.94 -1.71
C LYS A 50 6.67 -10.31 -1.81
N VAL A 51 7.47 -10.44 -0.76
CA VAL A 51 8.84 -9.89 -0.71
C VAL A 51 9.83 -11.02 -0.91
N PRO A 52 10.74 -10.91 -1.90
CA PRO A 52 11.76 -11.93 -2.09
C PRO A 52 12.66 -12.02 -0.84
N PRO A 53 13.20 -13.20 -0.53
CA PRO A 53 14.13 -13.40 0.58
C PRO A 53 15.30 -12.42 0.50
N LYS A 54 15.70 -11.85 1.63
CA LYS A 54 16.86 -10.96 1.69
C LYS A 54 18.12 -11.74 1.28
N ALA A 55 18.89 -11.18 0.35
CA ALA A 55 20.15 -11.78 -0.09
C ALA A 55 21.07 -12.08 1.11
N GLY A 56 21.63 -13.28 1.15
CA GLY A 56 22.49 -13.73 2.27
C GLY A 56 21.78 -14.53 3.37
N PHE A 57 20.46 -14.59 3.37
CA PHE A 57 19.72 -15.48 4.27
C PHE A 57 19.40 -16.79 3.57
N ASN A 58 20.15 -17.84 3.89
CA ASN A 58 19.97 -19.20 3.35
C ASN A 58 18.73 -19.94 3.88
N LYS A 59 17.98 -19.38 4.81
CA LYS A 59 16.79 -20.01 5.38
C LYS A 59 15.52 -19.31 4.87
N ARG A 60 14.53 -20.13 4.52
CA ARG A 60 13.18 -19.62 4.19
C ARG A 60 12.66 -18.79 5.36
N ASP A 61 12.36 -17.53 5.08
CA ASP A 61 11.66 -16.67 6.02
C ASP A 61 10.17 -16.98 5.94
N LYS A 62 9.61 -17.60 6.99
CA LYS A 62 8.20 -17.98 7.04
C LYS A 62 7.39 -17.03 7.92
N ASN A 63 6.15 -16.82 7.52
CA ASN A 63 5.20 -16.08 8.34
C ASN A 63 4.86 -16.86 9.64
N VAL A 64 4.67 -16.14 10.73
CA VAL A 64 4.20 -16.73 11.99
C VAL A 64 2.71 -17.11 11.94
N PHE A 65 1.96 -16.56 10.99
CA PHE A 65 0.57 -16.88 10.70
C PHE A 65 0.42 -17.41 9.27
N ASP A 66 -0.74 -18.00 8.95
CA ASP A 66 -1.04 -18.48 7.61
C ASP A 66 -1.63 -17.37 6.73
N ILE A 67 -0.87 -16.26 6.59
CA ILE A 67 -1.22 -15.10 5.81
C ILE A 67 -0.08 -14.69 4.87
N GLN A 68 -0.40 -13.91 3.84
CA GLN A 68 0.58 -13.46 2.85
C GLN A 68 1.36 -12.20 3.26
N GLN A 69 0.81 -11.39 4.17
CA GLN A 69 1.43 -10.14 4.61
C GLN A 69 2.43 -10.41 5.75
N GLY A 70 3.55 -9.72 5.71
CA GLY A 70 4.51 -9.73 6.80
C GLY A 70 3.89 -9.17 8.09
N VAL A 71 4.39 -9.62 9.23
CA VAL A 71 3.84 -9.31 10.55
C VAL A 71 4.89 -8.64 11.43
N ALA A 72 4.46 -7.70 12.25
CA ALA A 72 5.27 -7.09 13.29
C ALA A 72 4.52 -7.05 14.63
N VAL A 73 5.27 -7.19 15.71
CA VAL A 73 4.83 -6.89 17.08
C VAL A 73 5.29 -5.48 17.43
N ALA A 74 4.39 -4.63 17.89
CA ALA A 74 4.70 -3.28 18.35
C ALA A 74 4.28 -3.08 19.80
N LEU A 75 5.17 -2.47 20.59
CA LEU A 75 4.87 -1.97 21.94
C LEU A 75 5.05 -0.45 21.93
N LEU A 76 3.95 0.25 22.13
CA LEU A 76 3.88 1.71 22.15
C LEU A 76 3.77 2.17 23.61
N VAL A 77 4.75 2.91 24.08
CA VAL A 77 4.84 3.33 25.49
C VAL A 77 4.62 4.84 25.57
N GLN A 78 3.63 5.22 26.39
CA GLN A 78 3.40 6.61 26.78
C GLN A 78 3.85 6.78 28.24
N ALA A 79 4.74 7.75 28.46
CA ALA A 79 5.23 8.08 29.80
C ALA A 79 4.83 9.51 30.19
N PRO A 80 4.53 9.79 31.49
CA PRO A 80 4.06 11.10 31.95
C PRO A 80 5.08 12.23 31.71
N THR A 81 6.36 11.88 31.69
CA THR A 81 7.50 12.81 31.57
C THR A 81 8.20 12.67 30.24
N ALA A 82 7.45 12.45 29.15
CA ALA A 82 8.03 12.27 27.83
C ALA A 82 8.83 13.53 27.43
N THR A 83 10.14 13.35 27.27
CA THR A 83 11.01 14.31 26.57
C THR A 83 10.51 14.49 25.14
N SER A 84 10.79 15.64 24.57
CA SER A 84 10.22 16.13 23.29
C SER A 84 10.43 15.24 22.04
N SER A 85 11.12 14.11 22.12
CA SER A 85 11.34 13.19 20.99
C SER A 85 11.09 11.74 21.35
N SER A 86 10.27 11.06 20.53
CA SER A 86 10.03 9.62 20.64
C SER A 86 11.29 8.82 20.29
N VAL A 87 11.54 7.75 21.02
CA VAL A 87 12.63 6.80 20.74
C VAL A 87 12.05 5.56 20.07
N VAL A 88 12.54 5.26 18.88
CA VAL A 88 12.16 4.04 18.14
C VAL A 88 13.28 3.01 18.26
N MET A 89 12.91 1.80 18.68
CA MET A 89 13.78 0.65 18.85
C MET A 89 13.27 -0.49 17.98
N HIS A 90 14.07 -0.97 17.07
CA HIS A 90 13.69 -1.97 16.07
C HIS A 90 14.50 -3.26 16.23
N HIS A 91 13.84 -4.41 16.04
CA HIS A 91 14.46 -5.72 15.97
C HIS A 91 13.92 -6.46 14.76
N ASP A 92 14.81 -7.00 13.93
CA ASP A 92 14.46 -7.86 12.79
C ASP A 92 14.55 -9.34 13.21
N CYS A 93 13.47 -10.09 13.03
CA CYS A 93 13.41 -11.51 13.32
C CYS A 93 13.09 -12.31 12.06
N TYR A 94 14.13 -12.82 11.38
CA TYR A 94 14.03 -13.66 10.20
C TYR A 94 14.14 -15.15 10.55
N GLY A 95 13.51 -16.01 9.76
CA GLY A 95 13.68 -17.45 9.82
C GLY A 95 12.38 -18.24 9.77
N GLU A 96 12.48 -19.51 10.14
CA GLU A 96 11.33 -20.41 10.23
C GLU A 96 10.39 -20.01 11.36
N ARG A 97 9.12 -20.42 11.28
CA ARG A 97 8.05 -20.06 12.24
C ARG A 97 8.41 -20.45 13.68
N GLU A 98 8.88 -21.66 13.87
CA GLU A 98 9.25 -22.21 15.18
C GLU A 98 10.42 -21.44 15.81
N PHE A 99 11.37 -21.03 15.00
CA PHE A 99 12.49 -20.18 15.46
C PHE A 99 11.98 -18.84 15.96
N LYS A 100 11.07 -18.19 15.23
CA LYS A 100 10.47 -16.91 15.65
C LYS A 100 9.68 -17.05 16.94
N TYR A 101 8.91 -18.12 17.09
CA TYR A 101 8.21 -18.42 18.36
C TYR A 101 9.19 -18.58 19.51
N LYS A 102 10.27 -19.33 19.30
CA LYS A 102 11.30 -19.50 20.31
C LYS A 102 11.93 -18.16 20.70
N VAL A 103 12.28 -17.32 19.74
CA VAL A 103 12.82 -15.97 20.02
C VAL A 103 11.85 -15.16 20.88
N LEU A 104 10.56 -15.19 20.55
CA LEU A 104 9.54 -14.43 21.31
C LEU A 104 9.28 -14.99 22.71
N MET A 105 9.39 -16.31 22.91
CA MET A 105 9.16 -16.97 24.20
C MET A 105 10.36 -16.84 25.13
N ASP A 106 11.58 -16.94 24.60
CA ASP A 106 12.81 -16.95 25.37
C ASP A 106 13.31 -15.55 25.72
N ASN A 107 12.72 -14.50 25.11
CA ASN A 107 13.19 -13.14 25.26
C ASN A 107 12.12 -12.19 25.81
N THR A 108 12.61 -11.15 26.44
CA THR A 108 11.85 -9.98 26.85
C THR A 108 12.23 -8.79 25.97
N VAL A 109 11.47 -7.70 26.05
CA VAL A 109 11.82 -6.43 25.39
C VAL A 109 13.22 -5.94 25.75
N ARG A 110 13.72 -6.27 26.95
CA ARG A 110 15.05 -5.87 27.43
C ARG A 110 16.16 -6.76 26.93
N SER A 111 15.91 -8.07 26.76
CA SER A 111 16.92 -9.03 26.32
C SER A 111 17.07 -9.09 24.79
N LEU A 112 16.04 -8.69 24.03
CA LEU A 112 16.15 -8.56 22.59
C LEU A 112 17.12 -7.45 22.20
N HIS A 113 18.00 -7.75 21.27
CA HIS A 113 18.87 -6.72 20.68
C HIS A 113 18.05 -5.81 19.78
N HIS A 114 17.97 -4.54 20.13
CA HIS A 114 17.26 -3.54 19.33
C HIS A 114 18.25 -2.55 18.72
N GLU A 115 18.02 -2.20 17.47
CA GLU A 115 18.68 -1.08 16.81
C GLU A 115 17.83 0.19 16.99
N ARG A 116 18.47 1.30 17.33
CA ARG A 116 17.80 2.60 17.41
C ARG A 116 17.60 3.17 16.01
N VAL A 117 16.34 3.49 15.68
CA VAL A 117 15.96 4.04 14.37
C VAL A 117 15.79 5.55 14.46
N PRO A 118 16.49 6.34 13.63
CA PRO A 118 16.28 7.78 13.52
C PRO A 118 15.01 8.06 12.67
N ALA A 119 13.84 7.99 13.31
CA ALA A 119 12.56 8.19 12.63
C ALA A 119 12.33 9.68 12.31
N SER A 120 12.98 10.18 11.26
CA SER A 120 12.98 11.58 10.85
C SER A 120 12.05 11.87 9.66
N PRO A 121 11.66 13.16 9.49
CA PRO A 121 10.92 13.60 8.29
C PRO A 121 11.68 13.27 7.00
N PRO A 122 10.99 13.17 5.86
CA PRO A 122 9.55 13.27 5.70
C PRO A 122 8.81 11.95 5.91
N ASN A 123 9.52 10.84 6.07
CA ASN A 123 8.95 9.50 6.02
C ASN A 123 8.73 8.86 7.39
N TYR A 124 9.46 9.26 8.43
CA TYR A 124 9.34 8.74 9.80
C TYR A 124 9.39 7.21 9.87
N PHE A 125 10.31 6.57 9.16
CA PHE A 125 10.40 5.11 9.13
C PHE A 125 10.61 4.54 10.53
N LEU A 126 9.93 3.42 10.84
CA LEU A 126 10.04 2.70 12.10
C LEU A 126 10.95 1.46 11.96
N LYS A 127 11.68 1.34 10.86
CA LYS A 127 12.71 0.33 10.62
C LYS A 127 13.97 0.96 10.04
N PRO A 128 15.13 0.34 10.22
CA PRO A 128 16.38 0.85 9.67
C PRO A 128 16.32 1.01 8.16
N LYS A 129 16.87 2.12 7.67
CA LYS A 129 17.03 2.42 6.24
C LYS A 129 18.44 2.97 6.00
N ASP A 130 18.98 2.59 4.87
CA ASP A 130 20.23 3.18 4.38
C ASP A 130 19.91 4.50 3.67
N PHE A 131 20.49 5.57 4.16
CA PHE A 131 20.35 6.93 3.61
C PHE A 131 21.64 7.45 3.01
N THR A 132 22.66 6.63 2.81
CA THR A 132 23.99 7.05 2.33
C THR A 132 23.94 7.77 0.98
N LEU A 133 23.00 7.37 0.10
CA LEU A 133 22.82 7.95 -1.24
C LEU A 133 21.71 9.00 -1.33
N VAL A 134 21.10 9.38 -0.20
CA VAL A 134 19.97 10.32 -0.21
C VAL A 134 20.34 11.68 -0.78
N GLU A 135 21.51 12.21 -0.42
CA GLU A 135 21.96 13.52 -0.93
C GLU A 135 22.23 13.48 -2.44
N GLU A 136 22.82 12.39 -2.93
CA GLU A 136 23.03 12.18 -4.36
C GLU A 136 21.69 12.08 -5.11
N TYR A 137 20.74 11.31 -4.58
CA TYR A 137 19.39 11.19 -5.13
C TYR A 137 18.66 12.54 -5.17
N GLN A 138 18.78 13.36 -4.13
CA GLN A 138 18.14 14.67 -4.05
C GLN A 138 18.71 15.72 -5.01
N ARG A 139 19.94 15.51 -5.52
CA ARG A 139 20.51 16.35 -6.60
C ARG A 139 19.88 16.06 -7.97
N GLY A 140 19.21 14.95 -8.11
CA GLY A 140 18.45 14.61 -9.32
C GLY A 140 17.25 15.55 -9.52
N TRP A 141 16.79 15.63 -10.73
CA TRP A 141 15.61 16.43 -11.06
C TRP A 141 14.33 15.71 -10.64
N PRO A 142 13.47 16.31 -9.82
CA PRO A 142 12.18 15.74 -9.46
C PRO A 142 11.29 15.59 -10.71
N VAL A 143 10.65 14.43 -10.86
CA VAL A 143 9.75 14.16 -11.99
C VAL A 143 8.64 15.22 -12.11
N GLY A 144 8.13 15.71 -10.97
CA GLY A 144 7.13 16.77 -10.94
C GLY A 144 7.60 18.14 -11.44
N GLU A 145 8.92 18.38 -11.45
CA GLU A 145 9.51 19.61 -12.04
C GLU A 145 9.84 19.44 -13.51
N MET A 146 10.19 18.21 -13.94
CA MET A 146 10.46 17.89 -15.34
C MET A 146 9.22 17.95 -16.21
N PHE A 147 8.08 17.58 -15.68
CA PHE A 147 6.83 17.51 -16.44
C PHE A 147 5.82 18.51 -15.90
N ARG A 148 5.35 19.41 -16.76
CA ARG A 148 4.37 20.44 -16.43
C ARG A 148 3.01 19.86 -15.97
N ILE A 149 2.67 18.68 -16.47
CA ILE A 149 1.44 17.95 -16.12
C ILE A 149 1.85 16.55 -15.68
N VAL A 150 1.56 16.22 -14.42
CA VAL A 150 1.81 14.90 -13.85
C VAL A 150 0.48 14.38 -13.31
N SER A 151 0.01 13.27 -13.87
CA SER A 151 -1.16 12.58 -13.36
C SER A 151 -1.03 11.06 -13.55
N THR A 152 -1.72 10.29 -12.72
CA THR A 152 -1.94 8.87 -12.99
C THR A 152 -2.86 8.74 -14.20
N GLY A 153 -2.50 7.91 -15.17
CA GLY A 153 -3.36 7.64 -16.32
C GLY A 153 -4.75 7.11 -15.91
N VAL A 154 -5.71 7.25 -16.79
CA VAL A 154 -7.06 6.72 -16.56
C VAL A 154 -7.04 5.20 -16.62
N LYS A 155 -7.65 4.54 -15.63
CA LYS A 155 -7.84 3.09 -15.57
C LYS A 155 -9.32 2.78 -15.75
N PHE A 156 -9.70 2.25 -16.90
CA PHE A 156 -11.09 1.86 -17.16
C PHE A 156 -11.44 0.49 -16.57
N ARG A 157 -10.48 -0.43 -16.42
CA ARG A 157 -10.66 -1.82 -15.96
C ARG A 157 -11.56 -2.70 -16.87
N LYS A 158 -12.33 -2.10 -17.76
CA LYS A 158 -13.21 -2.74 -18.73
C LYS A 158 -12.89 -2.21 -20.14
N ASP A 159 -11.62 -2.29 -20.49
CA ASP A 159 -11.07 -1.70 -21.72
C ASP A 159 -11.75 -2.29 -22.95
N ASN A 160 -12.01 -3.60 -22.99
CA ASN A 160 -12.67 -4.26 -24.09
C ASN A 160 -14.10 -3.72 -24.36
N LEU A 161 -14.77 -3.21 -23.33
CA LEU A 161 -16.08 -2.59 -23.46
C LEU A 161 -16.00 -1.08 -23.71
N LEU A 162 -15.16 -0.36 -22.92
CA LEU A 162 -15.21 1.10 -22.83
C LEU A 162 -14.26 1.81 -23.80
N VAL A 163 -13.19 1.13 -24.27
CA VAL A 163 -12.20 1.72 -25.17
C VAL A 163 -12.43 1.18 -26.59
N ARG A 164 -12.73 2.07 -27.53
CA ARG A 164 -12.94 1.73 -28.93
C ARG A 164 -11.72 2.11 -29.77
N ASN A 165 -11.40 1.27 -30.76
CA ASN A 165 -10.21 1.41 -31.62
C ASN A 165 -10.44 2.35 -32.83
N ASN A 166 -11.48 3.14 -32.78
CA ASN A 166 -11.92 3.91 -33.90
C ASN A 166 -11.91 5.40 -33.53
N PHE A 167 -11.31 6.23 -34.35
CA PHE A 167 -11.35 7.70 -34.20
C PHE A 167 -12.75 8.28 -34.44
N SER A 168 -13.69 7.47 -34.92
CA SER A 168 -15.09 7.83 -35.06
C SER A 168 -15.88 7.55 -33.79
N SER A 169 -16.73 8.46 -33.39
CA SER A 169 -17.65 8.26 -32.28
C SER A 169 -18.73 7.20 -32.54
N SER A 170 -18.92 6.79 -33.78
CA SER A 170 -19.97 5.86 -34.21
C SER A 170 -19.90 4.51 -33.45
N ASP A 171 -18.71 3.98 -33.30
CA ASP A 171 -18.47 2.70 -32.62
C ASP A 171 -18.76 2.78 -31.09
N ALA A 172 -18.43 3.90 -30.48
CA ALA A 172 -18.74 4.17 -29.10
C ALA A 172 -20.26 4.36 -28.89
N VAL A 173 -20.93 5.05 -29.79
CA VAL A 173 -22.39 5.21 -29.78
C VAL A 173 -23.09 3.85 -29.95
N GLN A 174 -22.58 3.00 -30.83
CA GLN A 174 -23.10 1.66 -31.01
C GLN A 174 -22.93 0.82 -29.74
N MET A 175 -21.76 0.91 -29.08
CA MET A 175 -21.54 0.25 -27.80
C MET A 175 -22.54 0.72 -26.74
N LEU A 176 -22.80 2.00 -26.60
CA LEU A 176 -23.80 2.53 -25.66
C LEU A 176 -25.20 1.96 -25.93
N LYS A 177 -25.62 1.85 -27.21
CA LYS A 177 -26.88 1.23 -27.60
C LYS A 177 -26.91 -0.25 -27.28
N ASP A 178 -25.84 -0.96 -27.56
CA ASP A 178 -25.72 -2.41 -27.30
C ASP A 178 -25.78 -2.72 -25.81
N VAL A 179 -25.06 -2.00 -24.97
CA VAL A 179 -25.11 -2.16 -23.52
C VAL A 179 -26.53 -2.02 -23.00
N ARG A 180 -27.31 -1.13 -23.58
CA ARG A 180 -28.68 -0.89 -23.15
C ARG A 180 -29.66 -1.96 -23.64
N ASN A 181 -29.49 -2.46 -24.86
CA ASN A 181 -30.50 -3.28 -25.56
C ASN A 181 -30.17 -4.76 -25.59
N LEU A 182 -28.92 -5.16 -25.51
CA LEU A 182 -28.53 -6.57 -25.59
C LEU A 182 -28.61 -7.27 -24.23
N SER A 183 -28.75 -8.61 -24.28
CA SER A 183 -28.61 -9.46 -23.10
C SER A 183 -27.14 -9.48 -22.63
N ARG A 184 -26.92 -9.88 -21.37
CA ARG A 184 -25.60 -10.00 -20.77
C ARG A 184 -24.68 -10.93 -21.58
N GLU A 185 -25.21 -12.08 -22.00
CA GLU A 185 -24.48 -13.11 -22.74
C GLU A 185 -24.01 -12.57 -24.10
N LYS A 186 -24.89 -11.89 -24.83
CA LYS A 186 -24.56 -11.26 -26.12
C LYS A 186 -23.53 -10.13 -25.98
N LEU A 187 -23.58 -9.39 -24.88
CA LEU A 187 -22.57 -8.35 -24.61
C LEU A 187 -21.20 -8.95 -24.32
N PHE A 188 -21.16 -10.04 -23.55
CA PHE A 188 -19.90 -10.72 -23.26
C PHE A 188 -19.29 -11.33 -24.51
N GLU A 189 -20.11 -11.97 -25.35
CA GLU A 189 -19.69 -12.53 -26.63
C GLU A 189 -19.15 -11.44 -27.57
N LYS A 190 -19.86 -10.31 -27.69
CA LYS A 190 -19.51 -9.23 -28.64
C LYS A 190 -18.28 -8.43 -28.21
N TYR A 191 -18.10 -8.17 -26.92
CA TYR A 191 -17.08 -7.25 -26.40
C TYR A 191 -15.96 -7.94 -25.64
N ASP A 192 -16.01 -9.26 -25.49
CA ASP A 192 -14.98 -10.06 -24.80
C ASP A 192 -14.54 -9.44 -23.47
N PHE A 193 -15.48 -9.18 -22.57
CA PHE A 193 -15.18 -8.66 -21.26
C PHE A 193 -15.77 -9.55 -20.16
N ALA A 194 -15.16 -9.52 -18.98
CA ALA A 194 -15.64 -10.24 -17.81
C ALA A 194 -16.06 -9.27 -16.69
N GLU A 195 -17.06 -9.63 -15.92
CA GLU A 195 -17.39 -8.97 -14.67
C GLU A 195 -16.36 -9.29 -13.59
N THR A 196 -16.23 -8.39 -12.65
CA THR A 196 -15.41 -8.56 -11.45
C THR A 196 -16.26 -8.28 -10.22
N ASP A 197 -15.78 -8.62 -9.02
CA ASP A 197 -16.55 -8.42 -7.79
C ASP A 197 -16.91 -6.96 -7.55
N ASP A 198 -16.04 -6.03 -7.98
CA ASP A 198 -16.19 -4.58 -7.85
C ASP A 198 -16.90 -3.92 -9.06
N TRP A 199 -17.24 -4.69 -10.10
CA TRP A 199 -17.93 -4.17 -11.28
C TRP A 199 -18.92 -5.17 -11.89
N LYS A 200 -20.20 -4.93 -11.70
CA LYS A 200 -21.31 -5.71 -12.26
C LYS A 200 -22.05 -4.88 -13.29
N LEU A 201 -22.31 -5.46 -14.47
CA LEU A 201 -23.05 -4.79 -15.55
C LEU A 201 -24.46 -4.40 -15.11
N SER A 202 -25.15 -5.30 -14.38
CA SER A 202 -26.50 -5.05 -13.88
C SER A 202 -26.60 -3.78 -13.02
N GLU A 203 -25.58 -3.50 -12.22
CA GLU A 203 -25.50 -2.31 -11.36
C GLU A 203 -25.14 -1.04 -12.12
N LYS A 204 -24.43 -1.16 -13.24
CA LYS A 204 -23.86 -0.03 -13.98
C LYS A 204 -24.63 0.29 -15.27
N LYS A 205 -25.49 -0.62 -15.76
CA LYS A 205 -26.19 -0.49 -17.04
C LYS A 205 -26.98 0.81 -17.17
N HIS A 206 -27.55 1.30 -16.09
CA HIS A 206 -28.31 2.55 -16.07
C HIS A 206 -27.45 3.82 -16.32
N LEU A 207 -26.12 3.72 -16.12
CA LEU A 207 -25.19 4.81 -16.38
C LEU A 207 -24.89 5.01 -17.87
N PHE A 208 -25.14 4.00 -18.70
CA PHE A 208 -24.89 4.05 -20.14
C PHE A 208 -26.10 4.64 -20.87
N LYS A 209 -26.03 5.90 -21.23
CA LYS A 209 -27.10 6.62 -21.92
C LYS A 209 -26.66 6.93 -23.35
N PRO A 210 -27.38 6.46 -24.39
CA PRO A 210 -27.05 6.74 -25.79
C PRO A 210 -27.01 8.23 -26.16
N GLU A 211 -27.67 9.05 -25.36
CA GLU A 211 -27.69 10.52 -25.52
C GLU A 211 -26.37 11.18 -25.10
N GLN A 212 -25.53 10.49 -24.34
CA GLN A 212 -24.24 10.99 -23.84
C GLN A 212 -23.10 10.95 -24.87
N VAL A 213 -23.42 11.21 -26.16
CA VAL A 213 -22.38 11.28 -27.21
C VAL A 213 -21.36 12.38 -26.94
N SER A 214 -21.78 13.46 -26.28
CA SER A 214 -20.91 14.57 -25.85
C SER A 214 -19.85 14.15 -24.82
N ASP A 215 -20.05 13.02 -24.13
CA ASP A 215 -19.14 12.53 -23.10
C ASP A 215 -18.04 11.60 -23.66
N ILE A 216 -18.16 11.23 -24.93
CA ILE A 216 -17.14 10.44 -25.63
C ILE A 216 -15.89 11.30 -25.81
N ARG A 217 -14.73 10.79 -25.43
CA ARG A 217 -13.45 11.48 -25.50
C ARG A 217 -12.39 10.60 -26.17
N CYS A 218 -11.54 11.24 -26.97
CA CYS A 218 -10.32 10.61 -27.44
C CYS A 218 -9.29 10.56 -26.31
N ILE A 219 -8.62 9.43 -26.17
CA ILE A 219 -7.57 9.23 -25.17
C ILE A 219 -6.30 8.66 -25.82
N ALA A 220 -5.14 9.01 -25.26
CA ALA A 220 -3.91 8.26 -25.51
C ALA A 220 -3.94 7.02 -24.61
N TYR A 221 -4.45 5.92 -25.14
CA TYR A 221 -4.77 4.72 -24.38
C TYR A 221 -3.53 4.02 -23.81
N ARG A 222 -2.49 3.88 -24.60
CA ARG A 222 -1.18 3.34 -24.21
C ARG A 222 -0.07 4.11 -24.91
N PRO A 223 1.15 4.15 -24.35
CA PRO A 223 2.30 4.68 -25.07
C PRO A 223 2.43 3.95 -26.40
N PHE A 224 2.52 4.73 -27.49
CA PHE A 224 2.65 4.23 -28.87
C PHE A 224 1.44 3.45 -29.43
N ASP A 225 0.34 3.35 -28.72
CA ASP A 225 -0.91 2.77 -29.23
C ASP A 225 -1.72 3.87 -29.93
N ARG A 226 -1.81 3.78 -31.24
CA ARG A 226 -2.63 4.67 -32.08
C ARG A 226 -4.06 4.14 -32.19
N ARG A 227 -4.73 3.98 -31.09
CA ARG A 227 -6.14 3.59 -31.07
C ARG A 227 -7.06 4.77 -30.86
#